data_de2a36a1031fe5c2f54b3675e4599434
#
_entry.id   de2a36a1031fe5c2f54b3675e4599434
#
_cell.length_a   1.000
_cell.length_b   1.000
_cell.length_c   1.000
_cell.angle_alpha   90.00
_cell.angle_beta   90.00
_cell.angle_gamma   90.00
#
_symmetry.space_group_name_H-M   'P 1'
#
loop_
_entity.id
_entity.type
_entity.pdbx_description
1 polymer ?
#
loop_
_entity_poly.entity_id
_entity_poly.type
_entity_poly.pdbx_seq_one_letter_code
_entity_poly.pdbx_strand_id
1 'polypeptide(L)'
;MEFVSGEILTIDGFQKGYLGFKNNKIIETGKGNSPKKPVCKGLIIPSFVNAHTHIGDSFIKKKHTNLPRNIEELVGPANGLKHRLLNHASDEEIVNGMINSVHDMKKSGVSVFCDFREGGINGLNLFNIALKNQNISPIIFSRPMDLKYNSKEINELLNYSNGIGLSSISDGEYPEIVKIVKHVKKKNKMFGLHVSERVRENIDLVLDLKPDFLVHMIKATESDFIKVKENN
;
A
#
# COMPACT_ATOMS: atom_id res chain seq x y z
N MET A 1 -6.23 -33.49 -4.11
CA MET A 1 -7.15 -32.45 -3.62
C MET A 1 -7.21 -32.58 -2.12
N GLU A 2 -6.91 -31.50 -1.41
CA GLU A 2 -6.95 -31.39 0.03
C GLU A 2 -8.18 -30.60 0.46
N PHE A 3 -8.60 -30.77 1.70
CA PHE A 3 -9.79 -30.11 2.24
C PHE A 3 -9.48 -29.39 3.53
N VAL A 4 -10.11 -28.24 3.73
CA VAL A 4 -10.26 -27.58 5.03
C VAL A 4 -11.75 -27.48 5.34
N SER A 5 -12.12 -27.51 6.62
CA SER A 5 -13.53 -27.47 7.01
C SER A 5 -13.75 -26.68 8.29
N GLY A 6 -14.94 -26.18 8.48
CA GLY A 6 -15.32 -25.43 9.70
C GLY A 6 -16.40 -24.41 9.43
N GLU A 7 -16.32 -23.27 10.13
CA GLU A 7 -17.22 -22.14 9.91
C GLU A 7 -16.61 -21.22 8.85
N ILE A 8 -17.25 -21.15 7.67
CA ILE A 8 -16.79 -20.36 6.52
C ILE A 8 -17.53 -19.02 6.52
N LEU A 9 -16.78 -17.90 6.47
CA LEU A 9 -17.36 -16.58 6.30
C LEU A 9 -17.87 -16.42 4.85
N THR A 10 -19.16 -16.22 4.72
CA THR A 10 -19.87 -15.94 3.47
C THR A 10 -20.50 -14.54 3.52
N ILE A 11 -21.16 -14.12 2.44
CA ILE A 11 -21.91 -12.86 2.44
C ILE A 11 -23.06 -12.86 3.46
N ASP A 12 -23.59 -14.04 3.78
CA ASP A 12 -24.69 -14.23 4.73
C ASP A 12 -24.19 -14.54 6.17
N GLY A 13 -22.89 -14.37 6.43
CA GLY A 13 -22.27 -14.67 7.71
C GLY A 13 -21.57 -16.04 7.71
N PHE A 14 -21.28 -16.55 8.92
CA PHE A 14 -20.59 -17.83 9.08
C PHE A 14 -21.51 -19.02 8.83
N GLN A 15 -21.05 -19.95 8.01
CA GLN A 15 -21.78 -21.18 7.68
C GLN A 15 -20.86 -22.38 7.77
N LYS A 16 -21.35 -23.47 8.37
CA LYS A 16 -20.62 -24.75 8.44
C LYS A 16 -20.43 -25.35 7.07
N GLY A 17 -19.16 -25.60 6.70
CA GLY A 17 -18.85 -26.11 5.37
C GLY A 17 -17.40 -26.55 5.20
N TYR A 18 -17.01 -26.72 3.93
CA TYR A 18 -15.66 -27.07 3.56
C TYR A 18 -15.23 -26.42 2.25
N LEU A 19 -13.91 -26.31 2.08
CA LEU A 19 -13.25 -25.93 0.84
C LEU A 19 -12.31 -27.06 0.42
N GLY A 20 -12.42 -27.48 -0.85
CA GLY A 20 -11.47 -28.36 -1.51
C GLY A 20 -10.50 -27.56 -2.39
N PHE A 21 -9.19 -27.80 -2.24
CA PHE A 21 -8.19 -27.06 -3.01
C PHE A 21 -7.15 -27.97 -3.65
N LYS A 22 -6.61 -27.51 -4.77
CA LYS A 22 -5.55 -28.15 -5.54
C LYS A 22 -4.72 -27.08 -6.23
N ASN A 23 -3.39 -27.18 -6.16
CA ASN A 23 -2.47 -26.24 -6.79
C ASN A 23 -2.78 -24.76 -6.41
N ASN A 24 -2.98 -24.48 -5.12
CA ASN A 24 -3.29 -23.16 -4.56
C ASN A 24 -4.59 -22.51 -5.09
N LYS A 25 -5.51 -23.32 -5.63
CA LYS A 25 -6.82 -22.86 -6.10
C LYS A 25 -7.93 -23.61 -5.38
N ILE A 26 -8.97 -22.88 -4.98
CA ILE A 26 -10.22 -23.48 -4.50
C ILE A 26 -10.91 -24.08 -5.72
N ILE A 27 -11.15 -25.39 -5.66
CA ILE A 27 -11.77 -26.16 -6.74
C ILE A 27 -13.22 -26.53 -6.40
N GLU A 28 -13.49 -26.69 -5.10
CA GLU A 28 -14.79 -27.15 -4.61
C GLU A 28 -15.14 -26.44 -3.31
N THR A 29 -16.41 -26.14 -3.13
CA THR A 29 -16.98 -25.64 -1.88
C THR A 29 -18.24 -26.41 -1.56
N GLY A 30 -18.53 -26.68 -0.29
CA GLY A 30 -19.78 -27.36 0.09
C GLY A 30 -20.19 -27.08 1.53
N LYS A 31 -21.48 -27.31 1.80
CA LYS A 31 -22.06 -27.22 3.14
C LYS A 31 -21.83 -28.50 3.95
N GLY A 32 -21.73 -28.37 5.24
CA GLY A 32 -21.62 -29.50 6.17
C GLY A 32 -20.22 -30.11 6.23
N ASN A 33 -20.10 -31.41 6.20
CA ASN A 33 -18.84 -32.13 6.37
C ASN A 33 -18.11 -32.28 5.02
N SER A 34 -16.77 -32.20 5.05
CA SER A 34 -15.95 -32.46 3.86
C SER A 34 -16.03 -33.93 3.40
N PRO A 35 -15.91 -34.19 2.09
CA PRO A 35 -15.95 -35.57 1.54
C PRO A 35 -14.80 -36.47 2.02
N LYS A 36 -13.67 -35.85 2.43
CA LYS A 36 -12.48 -36.52 2.96
C LYS A 36 -12.04 -35.85 4.26
N LYS A 37 -11.22 -36.54 5.03
CA LYS A 37 -10.62 -35.99 6.26
C LYS A 37 -9.92 -34.66 5.93
N PRO A 38 -10.33 -33.53 6.53
CA PRO A 38 -9.71 -32.24 6.27
C PRO A 38 -8.33 -32.16 6.91
N VAL A 39 -7.40 -31.44 6.26
CA VAL A 39 -6.06 -31.17 6.79
C VAL A 39 -6.09 -30.18 7.95
N CYS A 40 -7.12 -29.32 7.99
CA CYS A 40 -7.32 -28.35 9.08
C CYS A 40 -8.83 -28.11 9.29
N LYS A 41 -9.18 -27.78 10.55
CA LYS A 41 -10.54 -27.36 10.95
C LYS A 41 -10.47 -26.06 11.74
N GLY A 42 -11.40 -25.15 11.48
CA GLY A 42 -11.46 -23.85 12.20
C GLY A 42 -12.35 -22.83 11.53
N LEU A 43 -12.11 -21.57 11.85
CA LEU A 43 -12.73 -20.46 11.13
C LEU A 43 -12.01 -20.26 9.78
N ILE A 44 -12.77 -20.17 8.72
CA ILE A 44 -12.26 -19.96 7.36
C ILE A 44 -12.77 -18.62 6.88
N ILE A 45 -11.85 -17.69 6.68
CA ILE A 45 -12.13 -16.34 6.22
C ILE A 45 -11.25 -16.02 5.00
N PRO A 46 -11.63 -15.07 4.15
CA PRO A 46 -10.72 -14.51 3.16
C PRO A 46 -9.45 -13.97 3.83
N SER A 47 -8.32 -14.06 3.13
CA SER A 47 -7.09 -13.44 3.62
C SER A 47 -7.25 -11.92 3.71
N PHE A 48 -6.48 -11.30 4.60
CA PHE A 48 -6.52 -9.85 4.75
C PHE A 48 -5.80 -9.14 3.62
N VAL A 49 -6.28 -7.92 3.33
CA VAL A 49 -5.63 -6.96 2.45
C VAL A 49 -5.15 -5.79 3.31
N ASN A 50 -3.85 -5.47 3.25
CA ASN A 50 -3.32 -4.26 3.86
C ASN A 50 -3.28 -3.16 2.80
N ALA A 51 -4.27 -2.26 2.82
CA ALA A 51 -4.49 -1.29 1.75
C ALA A 51 -3.54 -0.09 1.77
N HIS A 52 -2.72 0.09 2.82
CA HIS A 52 -1.81 1.23 2.91
C HIS A 52 -0.58 0.90 3.75
N THR A 53 0.59 0.89 3.11
CA THR A 53 1.88 0.68 3.77
C THR A 53 2.99 1.55 3.17
N HIS A 54 4.05 1.74 3.97
CA HIS A 54 5.32 2.33 3.59
C HIS A 54 6.43 1.42 4.11
N ILE A 55 6.57 0.20 3.54
CA ILE A 55 7.48 -0.79 4.12
C ILE A 55 8.96 -0.46 4.01
N GLY A 56 9.34 0.56 3.22
CA GLY A 56 10.74 0.98 3.07
C GLY A 56 11.37 1.61 4.30
N ASP A 57 10.57 2.11 5.22
CA ASP A 57 11.05 2.64 6.50
C ASP A 57 10.95 1.62 7.65
N SER A 58 10.56 0.39 7.36
CA SER A 58 10.31 -0.66 8.36
C SER A 58 11.56 -1.10 9.14
N PHE A 59 12.76 -0.86 8.59
CA PHE A 59 14.02 -1.11 9.33
C PHE A 59 14.12 -0.28 10.62
N ILE A 60 13.41 0.86 10.69
CA ILE A 60 13.35 1.74 11.86
C ILE A 60 12.78 1.01 13.10
N LYS A 61 11.89 0.02 12.90
CA LYS A 61 11.33 -0.80 13.99
C LYS A 61 12.39 -1.46 14.87
N LYS A 62 13.58 -1.75 14.32
CA LYS A 62 14.69 -2.35 15.04
C LYS A 62 15.63 -1.33 15.68
N LYS A 63 15.47 -0.06 15.37
CA LYS A 63 16.27 1.01 15.96
C LYS A 63 15.58 1.46 17.24
N HIS A 64 16.21 1.25 18.40
CA HIS A 64 15.74 1.75 19.70
C HIS A 64 15.81 3.27 19.73
N THR A 65 14.85 3.93 19.10
CA THR A 65 14.81 5.38 18.94
C THR A 65 13.56 5.91 19.62
N ASN A 66 13.72 6.98 20.41
CA ASN A 66 12.59 7.72 20.94
C ASN A 66 11.83 8.36 19.77
N LEU A 67 10.60 7.92 19.52
CA LEU A 67 9.78 8.45 18.45
C LEU A 67 9.13 9.77 18.88
N PRO A 68 9.23 10.84 18.08
CA PRO A 68 8.48 12.06 18.31
C PRO A 68 6.97 11.78 18.34
N ARG A 69 6.24 12.51 19.17
CA ARG A 69 4.77 12.45 19.21
C ARG A 69 4.11 13.41 18.21
N ASN A 70 4.89 14.30 17.63
CA ASN A 70 4.46 15.26 16.62
C ASN A 70 4.71 14.65 15.23
N ILE A 71 3.68 14.63 14.38
CA ILE A 71 3.76 14.05 13.04
C ILE A 71 4.77 14.79 12.14
N GLU A 72 4.91 16.12 12.30
CA GLU A 72 5.87 16.89 11.51
C GLU A 72 7.32 16.52 11.85
N GLU A 73 7.64 16.34 13.14
CA GLU A 73 8.95 15.88 13.58
C GLU A 73 9.23 14.41 13.20
N LEU A 74 8.18 13.60 13.04
CA LEU A 74 8.31 12.20 12.71
C LEU A 74 8.48 11.97 11.20
N VAL A 75 7.59 12.54 10.38
CA VAL A 75 7.52 12.26 8.93
C VAL A 75 7.54 13.52 8.06
N GLY A 76 7.61 14.72 8.63
CA GLY A 76 7.64 15.97 7.88
C GLY A 76 8.76 15.99 6.82
N PRO A 77 8.50 16.51 5.59
CA PRO A 77 9.46 16.47 4.50
C PRO A 77 10.77 17.15 4.86
N ALA A 78 11.86 16.60 4.35
CA ALA A 78 13.26 16.93 4.49
C ALA A 78 13.86 16.67 5.88
N ASN A 79 13.23 17.06 7.01
CA ASN A 79 13.86 17.06 8.34
C ASN A 79 13.23 16.11 9.36
N GLY A 80 12.12 15.46 9.07
CA GLY A 80 11.50 14.47 9.95
C GLY A 80 12.44 13.31 10.25
N LEU A 81 12.29 12.71 11.43
CA LEU A 81 13.11 11.57 11.87
C LEU A 81 13.17 10.45 10.82
N LYS A 82 12.05 10.13 10.19
CA LYS A 82 11.97 9.15 9.10
C LYS A 82 12.98 9.46 8.00
N HIS A 83 12.98 10.69 7.48
CA HIS A 83 13.86 11.08 6.37
C HIS A 83 15.34 11.07 6.78
N ARG A 84 15.65 11.55 7.99
CA ARG A 84 17.03 11.48 8.51
C ARG A 84 17.52 10.04 8.62
N LEU A 85 16.69 9.12 9.12
CA LEU A 85 17.07 7.72 9.25
C LEU A 85 17.21 7.03 7.90
N LEU A 86 16.31 7.31 6.94
CA LEU A 86 16.40 6.80 5.58
C LEU A 86 17.67 7.26 4.87
N ASN A 87 18.07 8.51 5.01
CA ASN A 87 19.27 9.07 4.38
C ASN A 87 20.58 8.47 4.91
N HIS A 88 20.56 7.84 6.09
CA HIS A 88 21.73 7.20 6.71
C HIS A 88 21.68 5.66 6.68
N ALA A 89 20.57 5.09 6.21
CA ALA A 89 20.40 3.65 6.15
C ALA A 89 21.13 3.07 4.92
N SER A 90 21.75 1.90 5.09
CA SER A 90 22.24 1.14 3.95
C SER A 90 21.08 0.48 3.19
N ASP A 91 21.32 0.19 1.91
CA ASP A 91 20.38 -0.56 1.07
C ASP A 91 20.02 -1.92 1.71
N GLU A 92 21.00 -2.57 2.35
CA GLU A 92 20.81 -3.84 3.05
C GLU A 92 19.85 -3.69 4.26
N GLU A 93 20.01 -2.64 5.07
CA GLU A 93 19.09 -2.36 6.18
C GLU A 93 17.65 -2.16 5.69
N ILE A 94 17.48 -1.38 4.62
CA ILE A 94 16.17 -1.09 4.02
C ILE A 94 15.55 -2.38 3.48
N VAL A 95 16.27 -3.16 2.69
CA VAL A 95 15.80 -4.45 2.14
C VAL A 95 15.41 -5.41 3.26
N ASN A 96 16.26 -5.58 4.27
CA ASN A 96 15.97 -6.45 5.42
C ASN A 96 14.75 -5.98 6.22
N GLY A 97 14.56 -4.67 6.35
CA GLY A 97 13.35 -4.08 6.94
C GLY A 97 12.08 -4.47 6.18
N MET A 98 12.10 -4.34 4.84
CA MET A 98 11.00 -4.72 3.97
C MET A 98 10.69 -6.23 4.06
N ILE A 99 11.71 -7.10 4.02
CA ILE A 99 11.55 -8.56 4.15
C ILE A 99 10.87 -8.91 5.48
N ASN A 100 11.30 -8.30 6.59
CA ASN A 100 10.68 -8.52 7.90
C ASN A 100 9.22 -8.09 7.92
N SER A 101 8.88 -6.93 7.33
CA SER A 101 7.49 -6.47 7.24
C SER A 101 6.62 -7.40 6.42
N VAL A 102 7.12 -7.90 5.30
CA VAL A 102 6.41 -8.92 4.50
C VAL A 102 6.18 -10.18 5.31
N HIS A 103 7.17 -10.64 6.07
CA HIS A 103 7.04 -11.79 6.96
C HIS A 103 6.00 -11.58 8.05
N ASP A 104 5.98 -10.40 8.68
CA ASP A 104 4.98 -10.04 9.69
C ASP A 104 3.56 -10.00 9.08
N MET A 105 3.39 -9.42 7.90
CA MET A 105 2.12 -9.42 7.18
C MET A 105 1.64 -10.84 6.87
N LYS A 106 2.50 -11.71 6.36
CA LYS A 106 2.16 -13.12 6.08
C LYS A 106 1.75 -13.87 7.35
N LYS A 107 2.45 -13.68 8.46
CA LYS A 107 2.08 -14.26 9.78
C LYS A 107 0.72 -13.76 10.26
N SER A 108 0.35 -12.55 9.91
CA SER A 108 -0.95 -11.96 10.27
C SER A 108 -2.08 -12.30 9.27
N GLY A 109 -1.83 -13.19 8.30
CA GLY A 109 -2.85 -13.62 7.33
C GLY A 109 -3.09 -12.63 6.18
N VAL A 110 -2.19 -11.67 5.97
CA VAL A 110 -2.25 -10.74 4.83
C VAL A 110 -1.68 -11.42 3.59
N SER A 111 -2.42 -11.45 2.49
CA SER A 111 -1.98 -12.00 1.20
C SER A 111 -1.76 -10.94 0.12
N VAL A 112 -2.35 -9.76 0.29
CA VAL A 112 -2.22 -8.62 -0.61
C VAL A 112 -1.91 -7.39 0.22
N PHE A 113 -0.98 -6.55 -0.23
CA PHE A 113 -0.74 -5.25 0.40
C PHE A 113 -0.47 -4.18 -0.65
N CYS A 114 -0.81 -2.94 -0.31
CA CYS A 114 -0.54 -1.76 -1.11
C CYS A 114 0.62 -0.99 -0.47
N ASP A 115 1.71 -0.78 -1.21
CA ASP A 115 2.86 -0.02 -0.75
C ASP A 115 3.05 1.28 -1.54
N PHE A 116 3.17 2.38 -0.82
CA PHE A 116 3.57 3.68 -1.37
C PHE A 116 5.07 3.77 -1.34
N ARG A 117 5.69 3.45 -2.50
CA ARG A 117 7.14 3.27 -2.59
C ARG A 117 7.85 4.58 -2.88
N GLU A 118 8.51 5.12 -1.88
CA GLU A 118 9.37 6.30 -1.93
C GLU A 118 10.77 5.98 -2.47
N GLY A 119 11.53 7.01 -2.81
CA GLY A 119 12.93 6.89 -3.24
C GLY A 119 13.12 6.64 -4.72
N GLY A 120 12.13 7.01 -5.56
CA GLY A 120 12.22 6.93 -7.01
C GLY A 120 12.55 5.51 -7.50
N ILE A 121 13.36 5.44 -8.55
CA ILE A 121 13.78 4.17 -9.17
C ILE A 121 14.58 3.31 -8.19
N ASN A 122 15.47 3.92 -7.37
CA ASN A 122 16.24 3.15 -6.39
C ASN A 122 15.33 2.49 -5.35
N GLY A 123 14.37 3.24 -4.79
CA GLY A 123 13.41 2.69 -3.85
C GLY A 123 12.60 1.52 -4.42
N LEU A 124 12.22 1.60 -5.70
CA LEU A 124 11.52 0.51 -6.40
C LEU A 124 12.44 -0.70 -6.63
N ASN A 125 13.71 -0.49 -6.95
CA ASN A 125 14.68 -1.59 -7.11
C ASN A 125 14.90 -2.33 -5.79
N LEU A 126 15.09 -1.62 -4.68
CA LEU A 126 15.22 -2.24 -3.35
C LEU A 126 13.97 -3.03 -2.95
N PHE A 127 12.79 -2.50 -3.28
CA PHE A 127 11.53 -3.21 -3.08
C PHE A 127 11.47 -4.51 -3.89
N ASN A 128 11.85 -4.49 -5.16
CA ASN A 128 11.87 -5.68 -6.01
C ASN A 128 12.86 -6.74 -5.47
N ILE A 129 14.01 -6.33 -4.93
CA ILE A 129 14.97 -7.22 -4.27
C ILE A 129 14.31 -7.87 -3.04
N ALA A 130 13.67 -7.07 -2.19
CA ALA A 130 13.03 -7.54 -0.97
C ALA A 130 11.86 -8.51 -1.23
N LEU A 131 11.12 -8.31 -2.32
CA LEU A 131 9.95 -9.13 -2.68
C LEU A 131 10.31 -10.37 -3.50
N LYS A 132 11.55 -10.52 -3.93
CA LYS A 132 12.00 -11.71 -4.67
C LYS A 132 11.72 -12.98 -3.87
N ASN A 133 10.99 -13.91 -4.47
CA ASN A 133 10.58 -15.18 -3.85
C ASN A 133 9.63 -15.05 -2.63
N GLN A 134 9.02 -13.90 -2.41
CA GLN A 134 7.97 -13.75 -1.39
C GLN A 134 6.62 -14.16 -1.97
N ASN A 135 5.92 -15.04 -1.26
CA ASN A 135 4.56 -15.46 -1.63
C ASN A 135 3.53 -14.51 -1.00
N ILE A 136 3.48 -13.30 -1.52
CA ILE A 136 2.52 -12.24 -1.19
C ILE A 136 2.38 -11.34 -2.43
N SER A 137 1.21 -10.75 -2.63
CA SER A 137 0.91 -9.94 -3.82
C SER A 137 1.00 -8.44 -3.49
N PRO A 138 2.04 -7.72 -3.95
CA PRO A 138 2.11 -6.28 -3.77
C PRO A 138 1.28 -5.54 -4.83
N ILE A 139 0.65 -4.45 -4.42
CA ILE A 139 0.16 -3.37 -5.29
C ILE A 139 1.06 -2.17 -5.00
N ILE A 140 1.76 -1.67 -6.02
CA ILE A 140 2.82 -0.69 -5.83
C ILE A 140 2.40 0.66 -6.40
N PHE A 141 2.45 1.69 -5.56
CA PHE A 141 2.36 3.09 -5.95
C PHE A 141 3.72 3.74 -5.74
N SER A 142 4.48 3.89 -6.84
CA SER A 142 5.80 4.50 -6.80
C SER A 142 5.69 6.01 -6.68
N ARG A 143 6.67 6.64 -6.03
CA ARG A 143 6.81 8.09 -5.96
C ARG A 143 8.11 8.52 -6.65
N PRO A 144 8.09 9.51 -7.55
CA PRO A 144 9.31 10.10 -8.09
C PRO A 144 10.23 10.59 -6.98
N MET A 145 11.53 10.64 -7.24
CA MET A 145 12.52 11.11 -6.26
C MET A 145 12.20 12.53 -5.81
N ASP A 146 11.98 13.41 -6.79
CA ASP A 146 11.51 14.77 -6.57
C ASP A 146 10.09 14.91 -7.10
N LEU A 147 9.29 15.82 -6.53
CA LEU A 147 7.95 16.14 -7.05
C LEU A 147 8.02 17.07 -8.28
N LYS A 148 9.09 16.93 -9.09
CA LYS A 148 9.26 17.58 -10.38
C LYS A 148 9.01 16.59 -11.51
N TYR A 149 8.32 17.04 -12.54
CA TYR A 149 8.02 16.18 -13.68
C TYR A 149 9.27 15.80 -14.46
N ASN A 150 9.56 14.51 -14.50
CA ASN A 150 10.58 13.90 -15.34
C ASN A 150 9.96 12.71 -16.10
N SER A 151 9.77 12.88 -17.41
CA SER A 151 9.07 11.89 -18.23
C SER A 151 9.79 10.54 -18.29
N LYS A 152 11.13 10.52 -18.20
CA LYS A 152 11.93 9.27 -18.21
C LYS A 152 11.73 8.52 -16.91
N GLU A 153 11.87 9.19 -15.76
CA GLU A 153 11.64 8.59 -14.45
C GLU A 153 10.21 8.06 -14.30
N ILE A 154 9.21 8.88 -14.67
CA ILE A 154 7.80 8.46 -14.59
C ILE A 154 7.54 7.21 -15.45
N ASN A 155 8.06 7.16 -16.69
CA ASN A 155 7.90 5.97 -17.53
C ASN A 155 8.54 4.74 -16.88
N GLU A 156 9.74 4.87 -16.33
CA GLU A 156 10.45 3.77 -15.70
C GLU A 156 9.71 3.27 -14.45
N LEU A 157 9.27 4.16 -13.58
CA LEU A 157 8.45 3.81 -12.41
C LEU A 157 7.17 3.07 -12.81
N LEU A 158 6.46 3.56 -13.83
CA LEU A 158 5.19 2.97 -14.28
C LEU A 158 5.36 1.61 -14.96
N ASN A 159 6.55 1.26 -15.46
CA ASN A 159 6.81 -0.08 -16.00
C ASN A 159 6.78 -1.16 -14.92
N TYR A 160 7.10 -0.82 -13.67
CA TYR A 160 7.23 -1.77 -12.56
C TYR A 160 6.26 -1.51 -11.41
N SER A 161 5.32 -0.56 -11.57
CA SER A 161 4.31 -0.26 -10.56
C SER A 161 2.89 -0.20 -11.13
N ASN A 162 1.91 -0.26 -10.24
CA ASN A 162 0.50 -0.14 -10.58
C ASN A 162 0.08 1.31 -10.83
N GLY A 163 0.86 2.26 -10.29
CA GLY A 163 0.60 3.67 -10.45
C GLY A 163 1.62 4.56 -9.73
N ILE A 164 1.30 5.83 -9.65
CA ILE A 164 2.03 6.82 -8.87
C ILE A 164 1.23 7.19 -7.63
N GLY A 165 1.91 7.24 -6.48
CA GLY A 165 1.35 7.69 -5.21
C GLY A 165 2.14 8.90 -4.68
N LEU A 166 1.48 10.05 -4.53
CA LEU A 166 2.10 11.25 -4.01
C LEU A 166 1.77 11.47 -2.53
N SER A 167 2.68 12.15 -1.83
CA SER A 167 2.57 12.41 -0.39
C SER A 167 1.57 13.52 -0.06
N SER A 168 1.44 14.54 -0.91
CA SER A 168 0.57 15.70 -0.69
C SER A 168 0.67 16.63 -1.91
N ILE A 169 -0.36 17.42 -2.19
CA ILE A 169 -0.24 18.53 -3.13
C ILE A 169 0.55 19.70 -2.55
N SER A 170 0.69 19.74 -1.21
CA SER A 170 1.43 20.79 -0.49
C SER A 170 2.94 20.55 -0.46
N ASP A 171 3.42 19.36 -0.87
CA ASP A 171 4.84 19.01 -0.83
C ASP A 171 5.60 19.38 -2.12
N GLY A 172 4.90 19.86 -3.15
CA GLY A 172 5.50 20.22 -4.44
C GLY A 172 4.77 21.35 -5.15
N GLU A 173 5.33 21.78 -6.28
CA GLU A 173 4.71 22.77 -7.15
C GLU A 173 3.50 22.15 -7.88
N TYR A 174 2.31 22.70 -7.68
CA TYR A 174 1.07 22.15 -8.26
C TYR A 174 1.13 21.95 -9.79
N PRO A 175 1.71 22.86 -10.60
CA PRO A 175 1.86 22.62 -12.05
C PRO A 175 2.70 21.40 -12.40
N GLU A 176 3.71 21.05 -11.59
CA GLU A 176 4.53 19.85 -11.78
C GLU A 176 3.73 18.58 -11.43
N ILE A 177 2.96 18.62 -10.36
CA ILE A 177 2.03 17.54 -9.96
C ILE A 177 1.02 17.29 -11.09
N VAL A 178 0.43 18.34 -11.67
CA VAL A 178 -0.50 18.23 -12.82
C VAL A 178 0.15 17.51 -14.00
N LYS A 179 1.43 17.82 -14.33
CA LYS A 179 2.17 17.14 -15.41
C LYS A 179 2.38 15.64 -15.10
N ILE A 180 2.76 15.31 -13.86
CA ILE A 180 2.93 13.94 -13.40
C ILE A 180 1.61 13.18 -13.59
N VAL A 181 0.51 13.70 -13.05
CA VAL A 181 -0.79 13.04 -13.09
C VAL A 181 -1.30 12.86 -14.54
N LYS A 182 -1.17 13.87 -15.38
CA LYS A 182 -1.52 13.76 -16.82
C LYS A 182 -0.74 12.63 -17.50
N HIS A 183 0.54 12.46 -17.17
CA HIS A 183 1.36 11.38 -17.70
C HIS A 183 0.86 10.01 -17.23
N VAL A 184 0.60 9.87 -15.94
CA VAL A 184 0.06 8.63 -15.33
C VAL A 184 -1.25 8.22 -15.99
N LYS A 185 -2.21 9.15 -16.09
CA LYS A 185 -3.51 8.90 -16.73
C LYS A 185 -3.37 8.54 -18.22
N LYS A 186 -2.46 9.20 -18.98
CA LYS A 186 -2.15 8.84 -20.37
C LYS A 186 -1.64 7.40 -20.51
N LYS A 187 -1.02 6.84 -19.49
CA LYS A 187 -0.54 5.44 -19.44
C LYS A 187 -1.59 4.46 -18.91
N ASN A 188 -2.80 4.91 -18.65
CA ASN A 188 -3.87 4.12 -18.03
C ASN A 188 -3.42 3.46 -16.71
N LYS A 189 -2.63 4.19 -15.92
CA LYS A 189 -2.17 3.77 -14.60
C LYS A 189 -2.90 4.54 -13.51
N MET A 190 -2.94 3.98 -12.31
CA MET A 190 -3.62 4.57 -11.17
C MET A 190 -2.83 5.73 -10.56
N PHE A 191 -3.56 6.68 -10.00
CA PHE A 191 -3.01 7.80 -9.24
C PHE A 191 -3.62 7.82 -7.85
N GLY A 192 -2.81 7.61 -6.82
CA GLY A 192 -3.18 7.73 -5.41
C GLY A 192 -2.57 8.97 -4.78
N LEU A 193 -3.27 9.58 -3.83
CA LEU A 193 -2.82 10.82 -3.19
C LEU A 193 -3.10 10.79 -1.69
N HIS A 194 -2.07 11.09 -0.88
CA HIS A 194 -2.26 11.41 0.53
C HIS A 194 -2.78 12.84 0.63
N VAL A 195 -3.83 13.03 1.38
CA VAL A 195 -4.55 14.32 1.45
C VAL A 195 -4.86 14.67 2.90
N SER A 196 -4.62 15.92 3.23
CA SER A 196 -5.04 16.50 4.52
C SER A 196 -4.62 15.66 5.74
N GLU A 197 -3.41 15.10 5.72
CA GLU A 197 -2.86 14.35 6.84
C GLU A 197 -2.30 15.30 7.90
N ARG A 198 -1.38 16.19 7.52
CA ARG A 198 -0.68 17.13 8.41
C ARG A 198 -1.39 18.47 8.48
N VAL A 199 -1.78 18.99 7.33
CA VAL A 199 -2.49 20.26 7.14
C VAL A 199 -3.72 20.02 6.26
N ARG A 200 -4.75 20.84 6.40
CA ARG A 200 -5.90 20.82 5.49
C ARG A 200 -5.46 21.34 4.12
N GLU A 201 -5.72 20.57 3.09
CA GLU A 201 -5.44 20.94 1.70
C GLU A 201 -6.70 21.46 1.00
N ASN A 202 -6.50 22.19 -0.10
CA ASN A 202 -7.61 22.62 -0.94
C ASN A 202 -8.18 21.44 -1.71
N ILE A 203 -9.36 20.98 -1.29
CA ILE A 203 -10.00 19.78 -1.87
C ILE A 203 -10.36 19.95 -3.34
N ASP A 204 -10.66 21.16 -3.81
CA ASP A 204 -10.99 21.40 -5.23
C ASP A 204 -9.76 21.14 -6.10
N LEU A 205 -8.57 21.59 -5.69
CA LEU A 205 -7.31 21.27 -6.38
C LEU A 205 -6.99 19.77 -6.36
N VAL A 206 -7.31 19.09 -5.27
CA VAL A 206 -7.15 17.62 -5.17
C VAL A 206 -8.05 16.92 -6.18
N LEU A 207 -9.32 17.30 -6.25
CA LEU A 207 -10.31 16.68 -7.13
C LEU A 207 -10.05 16.98 -8.61
N ASP A 208 -9.51 18.15 -8.94
CA ASP A 208 -9.06 18.48 -10.31
C ASP A 208 -8.01 17.51 -10.87
N LEU A 209 -7.21 16.89 -9.99
CA LEU A 209 -6.24 15.86 -10.36
C LEU A 209 -6.90 14.51 -10.67
N LYS A 210 -8.18 14.32 -10.34
CA LYS A 210 -8.95 13.07 -10.50
C LYS A 210 -8.20 11.86 -9.94
N PRO A 211 -7.84 11.84 -8.66
CA PRO A 211 -7.18 10.68 -8.04
C PRO A 211 -8.12 9.47 -8.07
N ASP A 212 -7.56 8.26 -8.21
CA ASP A 212 -8.34 7.02 -8.15
C ASP A 212 -8.73 6.68 -6.70
N PHE A 213 -7.99 7.19 -5.73
CA PHE A 213 -8.32 7.13 -4.29
C PHE A 213 -7.52 8.16 -3.50
N LEU A 214 -8.05 8.50 -2.33
CA LEU A 214 -7.44 9.41 -1.35
C LEU A 214 -7.06 8.64 -0.09
N VAL A 215 -5.94 9.03 0.53
CA VAL A 215 -5.47 8.45 1.78
C VAL A 215 -5.52 9.52 2.87
N HIS A 216 -5.81 9.09 4.10
CA HIS A 216 -5.92 9.90 5.31
C HIS A 216 -7.17 10.78 5.44
N MET A 217 -7.20 11.96 4.85
CA MET A 217 -8.29 12.95 5.02
C MET A 217 -8.52 13.39 6.48
N ILE A 218 -7.51 13.29 7.37
CA ILE A 218 -7.64 13.51 8.83
C ILE A 218 -7.98 14.96 9.17
N LYS A 219 -7.44 15.91 8.41
CA LYS A 219 -7.68 17.36 8.60
C LYS A 219 -8.80 17.89 7.68
N ALA A 220 -9.47 17.01 6.93
CA ALA A 220 -10.58 17.40 6.09
C ALA A 220 -11.80 17.78 6.91
N THR A 221 -12.62 18.68 6.37
CA THR A 221 -13.90 19.09 6.95
C THR A 221 -15.05 18.25 6.37
N GLU A 222 -16.22 18.31 6.99
CA GLU A 222 -17.42 17.67 6.47
C GLU A 222 -17.73 18.10 5.02
N SER A 223 -17.57 19.40 4.73
CA SER A 223 -17.76 19.92 3.37
C SER A 223 -16.78 19.33 2.36
N ASP A 224 -15.53 18.99 2.76
CA ASP A 224 -14.56 18.33 1.90
C ASP A 224 -15.02 16.91 1.58
N PHE A 225 -15.54 16.17 2.55
CA PHE A 225 -16.10 14.81 2.33
C PHE A 225 -17.32 14.83 1.42
N ILE A 226 -18.20 15.84 1.56
CA ILE A 226 -19.36 16.01 0.66
C ILE A 226 -18.87 16.18 -0.78
N LYS A 227 -17.91 17.09 -1.02
CA LYS A 227 -17.33 17.32 -2.35
C LYS A 227 -16.69 16.05 -2.94
N VAL A 228 -15.93 15.29 -2.14
CA VAL A 228 -15.35 14.01 -2.57
C VAL A 228 -16.45 13.03 -3.00
N LYS A 229 -17.53 12.92 -2.20
CA LYS A 229 -18.66 12.03 -2.51
C LYS A 229 -19.38 12.42 -3.82
N GLU A 230 -19.51 13.72 -4.10
CA GLU A 230 -20.18 14.24 -5.29
C GLU A 230 -19.34 14.07 -6.58
N ASN A 231 -18.04 13.86 -6.45
CA ASN A 231 -17.10 13.71 -7.56
C ASN A 231 -16.64 12.24 -7.82
N ASN A 232 -17.26 11.28 -7.14
CA ASN A 232 -17.01 9.84 -7.33
C ASN A 232 -17.99 9.19 -8.30
#